data_f638b727d45ec9d4711e796cf1f1abee
#
_entry.id   f638b727d45ec9d4711e796cf1f1abee
#
_cell.length_a   1.000
_cell.length_b   1.000
_cell.length_c   1.000
_cell.angle_alpha   90.00
_cell.angle_beta   90.00
_cell.angle_gamma   90.00
#
_symmetry.space_group_name_H-M   'P 1'
#
loop_
_entity.id
_entity.type
_entity.pdbx_description
1 polymer ?
#
loop_
_entity_poly.entity_id
_entity_poly.type
_entity_poly.pdbx_seq_one_letter_code
_entity_poly.pdbx_strand_id
1 'polypeptide(L)'
;MQKNCQHINHRGDCCSEPELLNGFCFWHSRSVDKNIPDLKLRLEAYARSGRSMSGFQLARTDLSGLDLVNHGSRQGFDLSYADLYHANLSGAHLYKLNLSHSSLMKADFHEANLNEANLSDCNLLGVNLKRSKLANVHWGRVLRQERLALQARGAERRQLNDESEEVYRNLCKTCEGQGYFEEAGEFFFKEMQMRRLKFPLNDWHRYFFYIIELFSGYGERPLRVIMFSLLVVFGCALLYYFLGIQDGSRLIQYQEGLAPSQIVADLRDCVYYSVVTFTTLGYGDIVPIGNARILASIEAFVGSFSIALFVVVFVKKMAR
;
A
#
# COMPACT_ATOMS: atom_id res chain seq x y z
N MET A 1 -25.31 39.67 22.73
CA MET A 1 -24.33 38.58 22.94
C MET A 1 -23.91 38.05 21.57
N GLN A 2 -22.62 38.15 21.26
CA GLN A 2 -22.08 37.60 20.02
C GLN A 2 -22.14 36.07 20.12
N LYS A 3 -22.78 35.41 19.15
CA LYS A 3 -22.84 33.95 19.11
C LYS A 3 -21.48 33.43 18.69
N ASN A 4 -21.07 32.29 19.27
CA ASN A 4 -19.82 31.62 18.90
C ASN A 4 -20.06 30.64 17.76
N CYS A 5 -19.01 30.29 17.04
CA CYS A 5 -19.01 29.30 15.99
C CYS A 5 -19.52 27.94 16.50
N GLN A 6 -20.43 27.31 15.73
CA GLN A 6 -21.03 26.02 16.07
C GLN A 6 -20.13 24.81 15.71
N HIS A 7 -18.94 25.03 15.16
CA HIS A 7 -18.05 23.93 14.83
C HIS A 7 -17.53 23.26 16.09
N ILE A 8 -17.64 21.94 16.12
CA ILE A 8 -17.12 21.05 17.16
C ILE A 8 -16.07 20.16 16.50
N ASN A 9 -14.83 20.16 16.98
CA ASN A 9 -13.79 19.32 16.45
C ASN A 9 -14.01 17.83 16.84
N HIS A 10 -13.19 16.93 16.30
CA HIS A 10 -13.26 15.49 16.57
C HIS A 10 -12.99 15.10 18.03
N ARG A 11 -12.42 16.01 18.84
CA ARG A 11 -12.17 15.85 20.29
C ARG A 11 -13.33 16.32 21.16
N GLY A 12 -14.35 16.92 20.54
CA GLY A 12 -15.48 17.51 21.26
C GLY A 12 -15.30 18.97 21.68
N ASP A 13 -14.18 19.63 21.30
CA ASP A 13 -13.94 21.03 21.64
C ASP A 13 -14.71 21.95 20.71
N CYS A 14 -15.39 22.92 21.25
CA CYS A 14 -16.11 23.95 20.50
C CYS A 14 -15.16 25.05 20.04
N CYS A 15 -15.35 25.53 18.80
CA CYS A 15 -14.64 26.68 18.29
C CYS A 15 -15.04 27.94 19.05
N SER A 16 -14.05 28.68 19.58
CA SER A 16 -14.25 29.91 20.36
C SER A 16 -14.36 31.20 19.52
N GLU A 17 -14.20 31.09 18.18
CA GLU A 17 -14.28 32.23 17.28
C GLU A 17 -15.71 32.74 17.16
N PRO A 18 -15.90 34.05 17.00
CA PRO A 18 -17.21 34.63 16.80
C PRO A 18 -17.85 34.13 15.51
N GLU A 19 -19.16 33.89 15.55
CA GLU A 19 -19.97 33.58 14.37
C GLU A 19 -19.89 34.73 13.37
N LEU A 20 -19.65 34.40 12.10
CA LEU A 20 -19.65 35.38 11.01
C LEU A 20 -20.87 35.17 10.09
N LEU A 21 -21.16 33.92 9.70
CA LEU A 21 -22.23 33.59 8.77
C LEU A 21 -22.78 32.17 9.04
N ASN A 22 -24.11 32.02 9.10
CA ASN A 22 -24.80 30.75 9.20
C ASN A 22 -24.33 29.82 10.33
N GLY A 23 -23.99 30.38 11.49
CA GLY A 23 -23.53 29.60 12.63
C GLY A 23 -22.02 29.29 12.63
N PHE A 24 -21.24 29.75 11.65
CA PHE A 24 -19.82 29.47 11.53
C PHE A 24 -18.96 30.70 11.50
N CYS A 25 -17.74 30.57 12.04
CA CYS A 25 -16.73 31.62 11.95
C CYS A 25 -16.09 31.71 10.56
N PHE A 26 -15.22 32.67 10.35
CA PHE A 26 -14.45 32.84 9.12
C PHE A 26 -13.78 31.56 8.64
N TRP A 27 -13.16 30.80 9.54
CA TRP A 27 -12.39 29.61 9.20
C TRP A 27 -13.28 28.39 8.85
N HIS A 28 -14.42 28.23 9.50
CA HIS A 28 -15.30 27.07 9.34
C HIS A 28 -16.46 27.27 8.36
N SER A 29 -16.71 28.50 7.92
CA SER A 29 -17.75 28.76 6.92
C SER A 29 -17.26 28.39 5.52
N ARG A 30 -18.10 27.61 4.78
CA ARG A 30 -17.87 27.32 3.35
C ARG A 30 -18.29 28.45 2.43
N SER A 31 -19.16 29.33 2.90
CA SER A 31 -19.79 30.40 2.09
C SER A 31 -18.98 31.67 2.07
N VAL A 32 -17.98 31.79 2.94
CA VAL A 32 -17.12 32.97 3.03
C VAL A 32 -15.96 32.84 2.06
N ASP A 33 -15.80 33.82 1.18
CA ASP A 33 -14.63 33.91 0.32
C ASP A 33 -13.38 34.18 1.16
N LYS A 34 -12.38 33.30 1.00
CA LYS A 34 -11.10 33.39 1.71
C LYS A 34 -9.96 33.85 0.80
N ASN A 35 -10.27 34.29 -0.42
CA ASN A 35 -9.28 34.82 -1.36
C ASN A 35 -8.86 36.24 -0.99
N ILE A 36 -8.34 36.42 0.23
CA ILE A 36 -7.89 37.68 0.78
C ILE A 36 -6.35 37.76 0.79
N PRO A 37 -5.75 38.92 0.51
CA PRO A 37 -4.29 39.04 0.36
C PRO A 37 -3.49 38.62 1.60
N ASP A 38 -4.06 38.79 2.80
CA ASP A 38 -3.42 38.50 4.09
C ASP A 38 -3.81 37.13 4.69
N LEU A 39 -4.47 36.25 3.91
CA LEU A 39 -4.93 34.94 4.39
C LEU A 39 -3.80 34.12 5.03
N LYS A 40 -2.64 34.05 4.37
CA LYS A 40 -1.47 33.31 4.88
C LYS A 40 -1.02 33.84 6.25
N LEU A 41 -0.81 35.13 6.35
CA LEU A 41 -0.39 35.75 7.61
C LEU A 41 -1.39 35.53 8.75
N ARG A 42 -2.70 35.58 8.45
CA ARG A 42 -3.75 35.27 9.42
C ARG A 42 -3.73 33.81 9.85
N LEU A 43 -3.52 32.89 8.90
CA LEU A 43 -3.47 31.44 9.20
C LEU A 43 -2.24 31.11 10.05
N GLU A 44 -1.08 31.64 9.72
CA GLU A 44 0.16 31.47 10.49
C GLU A 44 0.02 32.09 11.91
N ALA A 45 -0.53 33.26 12.03
CA ALA A 45 -0.79 33.87 13.33
C ALA A 45 -1.78 33.05 14.16
N TYR A 46 -2.80 32.51 13.51
CA TYR A 46 -3.77 31.60 14.17
C TYR A 46 -3.09 30.32 14.67
N ALA A 47 -2.28 29.69 13.85
CA ALA A 47 -1.52 28.49 14.23
C ALA A 47 -0.60 28.78 15.45
N ARG A 48 0.14 29.90 15.43
CA ARG A 48 1.03 30.31 16.52
C ARG A 48 0.28 30.64 17.82
N SER A 49 -1.01 30.94 17.76
CA SER A 49 -1.84 31.17 18.96
C SER A 49 -2.12 29.88 19.76
N GLY A 50 -1.74 28.68 19.21
CA GLY A 50 -1.96 27.37 19.84
C GLY A 50 -3.39 26.87 19.74
N ARG A 51 -4.29 27.56 19.02
CA ARG A 51 -5.68 27.14 18.81
C ARG A 51 -5.76 26.09 17.73
N SER A 52 -6.74 25.18 17.82
CA SER A 52 -6.95 24.12 16.82
C SER A 52 -7.44 24.71 15.50
N MET A 53 -6.84 24.27 14.39
CA MET A 53 -7.26 24.59 13.03
C MET A 53 -8.07 23.42 12.41
N SER A 54 -8.48 22.44 13.21
CA SER A 54 -9.24 21.30 12.74
C SER A 54 -10.55 21.72 12.08
N GLY A 55 -10.84 21.18 10.89
CA GLY A 55 -12.07 21.45 10.15
C GLY A 55 -12.09 22.74 9.33
N PHE A 56 -10.96 23.43 9.18
CA PHE A 56 -10.88 24.67 8.40
C PHE A 56 -11.29 24.45 6.95
N GLN A 57 -12.09 25.38 6.42
CA GLN A 57 -12.58 25.40 5.06
C GLN A 57 -11.68 26.32 4.22
N LEU A 58 -10.68 25.75 3.56
CA LEU A 58 -9.63 26.47 2.80
C LEU A 58 -9.62 26.03 1.32
N ALA A 59 -10.77 25.58 0.81
CA ALA A 59 -10.88 25.16 -0.57
C ALA A 59 -10.58 26.31 -1.54
N ARG A 60 -9.81 26.03 -2.60
CA ARG A 60 -9.46 26.95 -3.69
C ARG A 60 -8.71 28.22 -3.25
N THR A 61 -8.04 28.18 -2.09
CA THR A 61 -7.24 29.31 -1.60
C THR A 61 -5.79 29.24 -2.10
N ASP A 62 -5.17 30.39 -2.21
CA ASP A 62 -3.72 30.47 -2.44
C ASP A 62 -2.98 30.55 -1.10
N LEU A 63 -2.32 29.44 -0.78
CA LEU A 63 -1.48 29.25 0.40
C LEU A 63 -0.03 28.95 0.00
N SER A 64 0.39 29.41 -1.18
CA SER A 64 1.76 29.20 -1.68
C SER A 64 2.80 29.80 -0.71
N GLY A 65 3.82 29.01 -0.38
CA GLY A 65 4.87 29.42 0.57
C GLY A 65 4.40 29.60 2.02
N LEU A 66 3.23 29.07 2.39
CA LEU A 66 2.71 29.09 3.77
C LEU A 66 3.69 28.40 4.73
N ASP A 67 3.95 28.99 5.91
CA ASP A 67 4.78 28.40 6.96
C ASP A 67 3.95 27.96 8.17
N LEU A 68 3.71 26.66 8.26
CA LEU A 68 3.06 26.00 9.41
C LEU A 68 4.01 25.08 10.16
N VAL A 69 5.28 25.45 10.27
CA VAL A 69 6.24 24.75 11.12
C VAL A 69 6.10 25.20 12.56
N ASN A 70 5.89 24.27 13.48
CA ASN A 70 5.82 24.57 14.91
C ASN A 70 7.23 24.57 15.53
N HIS A 71 7.90 25.71 15.51
CA HIS A 71 9.24 25.88 16.08
C HIS A 71 9.27 25.78 17.61
N GLY A 72 8.13 25.96 18.27
CA GLY A 72 8.01 25.95 19.75
C GLY A 72 7.72 24.56 20.34
N SER A 73 7.46 23.54 19.50
CA SER A 73 7.08 22.21 19.97
C SER A 73 7.65 21.11 19.09
N ARG A 74 7.85 19.92 19.68
CA ARG A 74 8.16 18.71 18.92
C ARG A 74 6.96 18.17 18.10
N GLN A 75 5.75 18.62 18.44
CA GLN A 75 4.52 18.27 17.72
C GLN A 75 4.21 19.35 16.68
N GLY A 76 3.78 18.92 15.49
CA GLY A 76 3.29 19.82 14.45
C GLY A 76 1.95 20.44 14.80
N PHE A 77 1.56 21.45 14.04
CA PHE A 77 0.21 22.03 14.15
C PHE A 77 -0.86 21.04 13.68
N ASP A 78 -2.09 21.21 14.16
CA ASP A 78 -3.24 20.37 13.81
C ASP A 78 -4.17 21.09 12.83
N LEU A 79 -4.14 20.66 11.56
CA LEU A 79 -5.02 21.09 10.48
C LEU A 79 -5.84 19.87 9.96
N SER A 80 -6.18 18.96 10.85
CA SER A 80 -6.97 17.78 10.51
C SER A 80 -8.41 18.13 10.11
N TYR A 81 -9.07 17.24 9.34
CA TYR A 81 -10.43 17.46 8.84
C TYR A 81 -10.63 18.71 7.99
N ALA A 82 -9.56 19.37 7.53
CA ALA A 82 -9.65 20.56 6.71
C ALA A 82 -10.12 20.24 5.28
N ASP A 83 -10.82 21.18 4.68
CA ASP A 83 -11.12 21.17 3.26
C ASP A 83 -10.10 22.05 2.51
N LEU A 84 -9.16 21.40 1.83
CA LEU A 84 -8.12 22.00 1.00
C LEU A 84 -8.31 21.65 -0.48
N TYR A 85 -9.56 21.38 -0.89
CA TYR A 85 -9.89 21.09 -2.26
C TYR A 85 -9.38 22.18 -3.22
N HIS A 86 -8.52 21.78 -4.20
CA HIS A 86 -7.92 22.73 -5.15
C HIS A 86 -7.10 23.88 -4.51
N ALA A 87 -6.66 23.77 -3.26
CA ALA A 87 -5.81 24.77 -2.64
C ALA A 87 -4.39 24.72 -3.24
N ASN A 88 -3.77 25.88 -3.40
CA ASN A 88 -2.37 26.01 -3.81
C ASN A 88 -1.48 26.09 -2.55
N LEU A 89 -0.71 25.02 -2.30
CA LEU A 89 0.25 24.91 -1.20
C LEU A 89 1.70 24.75 -1.74
N SER A 90 1.94 25.24 -2.97
CA SER A 90 3.27 25.14 -3.58
C SER A 90 4.33 25.85 -2.75
N GLY A 91 5.47 25.19 -2.56
CA GLY A 91 6.57 25.70 -1.75
C GLY A 91 6.27 25.88 -0.25
N ALA A 92 5.13 25.40 0.25
CA ALA A 92 4.75 25.55 1.65
C ALA A 92 5.64 24.71 2.60
N HIS A 93 5.88 25.23 3.80
CA HIS A 93 6.63 24.58 4.87
C HIS A 93 5.64 23.94 5.86
N LEU A 94 5.44 22.63 5.75
CA LEU A 94 4.39 21.86 6.44
C LEU A 94 4.98 20.70 7.27
N TYR A 95 6.22 20.88 7.75
CA TYR A 95 6.92 19.88 8.54
C TYR A 95 6.10 19.46 9.77
N LYS A 96 5.88 18.13 9.90
CA LYS A 96 5.07 17.52 10.97
C LYS A 96 3.59 17.95 11.03
N LEU A 97 3.08 18.67 10.04
CA LEU A 97 1.69 19.12 10.04
C LEU A 97 0.73 17.91 10.06
N ASN A 98 -0.26 17.96 10.96
CA ASN A 98 -1.33 16.98 10.95
C ASN A 98 -2.43 17.42 9.98
N LEU A 99 -2.52 16.72 8.84
CA LEU A 99 -3.56 16.90 7.81
C LEU A 99 -4.54 15.71 7.78
N SER A 100 -4.49 14.81 8.76
CA SER A 100 -5.31 13.59 8.73
C SER A 100 -6.79 13.89 8.50
N HIS A 101 -7.47 12.97 7.80
CA HIS A 101 -8.90 13.07 7.44
C HIS A 101 -9.28 14.28 6.56
N SER A 102 -8.32 15.03 6.04
CA SER A 102 -8.58 16.22 5.23
C SER A 102 -8.90 15.89 3.77
N SER A 103 -9.59 16.79 3.11
CA SER A 103 -9.80 16.76 1.66
C SER A 103 -8.67 17.51 0.97
N LEU A 104 -7.74 16.78 0.37
CA LEU A 104 -6.61 17.33 -0.40
C LEU A 104 -6.81 17.11 -1.90
N MET A 105 -8.05 16.81 -2.32
CA MET A 105 -8.36 16.50 -3.72
C MET A 105 -7.95 17.67 -4.62
N LYS A 106 -7.09 17.37 -5.62
CA LYS A 106 -6.53 18.33 -6.57
C LYS A 106 -5.75 19.49 -5.93
N ALA A 107 -5.32 19.38 -4.67
CA ALA A 107 -4.43 20.36 -4.06
C ALA A 107 -3.03 20.30 -4.67
N ASP A 108 -2.36 21.43 -4.74
CA ASP A 108 -1.01 21.56 -5.27
C ASP A 108 0.01 21.71 -4.15
N PHE A 109 0.85 20.68 -3.96
CA PHE A 109 1.96 20.66 -3.02
C PHE A 109 3.33 20.66 -3.74
N HIS A 110 3.39 21.18 -4.96
CA HIS A 110 4.65 21.28 -5.70
C HIS A 110 5.72 21.96 -4.84
N GLU A 111 6.89 21.31 -4.69
CA GLU A 111 8.02 21.82 -3.88
C GLU A 111 7.72 22.03 -2.39
N ALA A 112 6.58 21.60 -1.87
CA ALA A 112 6.25 21.73 -0.46
C ALA A 112 7.09 20.78 0.41
N ASN A 113 7.37 21.19 1.66
CA ASN A 113 8.00 20.34 2.66
C ASN A 113 6.95 19.67 3.53
N LEU A 114 6.66 18.41 3.25
CA LEU A 114 5.73 17.54 3.97
C LEU A 114 6.45 16.51 4.87
N ASN A 115 7.74 16.64 5.12
CA ASN A 115 8.48 15.71 5.95
C ASN A 115 7.79 15.48 7.30
N GLU A 116 7.62 14.20 7.69
CA GLU A 116 6.94 13.76 8.91
C GLU A 116 5.47 14.25 9.04
N ALA A 117 4.87 14.79 7.98
CA ALA A 117 3.45 15.16 7.98
C ALA A 117 2.54 13.94 8.08
N ASN A 118 1.37 14.11 8.70
CA ASN A 118 0.36 13.07 8.79
C ASN A 118 -0.71 13.27 7.72
N LEU A 119 -0.71 12.41 6.70
CA LEU A 119 -1.68 12.38 5.59
C LEU A 119 -2.64 11.18 5.69
N SER A 120 -2.75 10.55 6.85
CA SER A 120 -3.61 9.40 7.03
C SER A 120 -5.08 9.74 6.78
N ASP A 121 -5.77 8.84 6.09
CA ASP A 121 -7.21 8.96 5.76
C ASP A 121 -7.59 10.23 4.96
N CYS A 122 -6.63 10.84 4.26
CA CYS A 122 -6.89 11.98 3.39
C CYS A 122 -7.49 11.54 2.04
N ASN A 123 -8.26 12.45 1.44
CA ASN A 123 -8.61 12.32 0.03
C ASN A 123 -7.49 12.92 -0.83
N LEU A 124 -6.66 12.05 -1.43
CA LEU A 124 -5.49 12.43 -2.22
C LEU A 124 -5.74 12.38 -3.74
N LEU A 125 -6.99 12.30 -4.19
CA LEU A 125 -7.31 12.17 -5.60
C LEU A 125 -6.85 13.40 -6.40
N GLY A 126 -5.99 13.17 -7.40
CA GLY A 126 -5.46 14.23 -8.26
C GLY A 126 -4.50 15.21 -7.56
N VAL A 127 -3.99 14.90 -6.38
CA VAL A 127 -3.01 15.74 -5.67
C VAL A 127 -1.70 15.84 -6.47
N ASN A 128 -1.11 17.03 -6.49
CA ASN A 128 0.21 17.26 -7.08
C ASN A 128 1.28 17.29 -5.98
N LEU A 129 2.12 16.25 -5.96
CA LEU A 129 3.24 16.09 -5.00
C LEU A 129 4.61 16.18 -5.70
N LYS A 130 4.69 16.76 -6.89
CA LYS A 130 5.93 16.85 -7.62
C LYS A 130 6.96 17.68 -6.86
N ARG A 131 8.19 17.16 -6.73
CA ARG A 131 9.31 17.79 -6.02
C ARG A 131 9.05 18.12 -4.55
N SER A 132 7.93 17.68 -3.96
CA SER A 132 7.69 17.84 -2.53
C SER A 132 8.64 16.94 -1.72
N LYS A 133 9.00 17.37 -0.50
CA LYS A 133 9.78 16.53 0.42
C LYS A 133 8.83 15.63 1.19
N LEU A 134 9.02 14.32 1.11
CA LEU A 134 8.09 13.29 1.63
C LEU A 134 8.75 12.34 2.65
N ALA A 135 9.89 12.70 3.23
CA ALA A 135 10.57 11.82 4.19
C ALA A 135 9.69 11.57 5.42
N ASN A 136 9.51 10.28 5.76
CA ASN A 136 8.75 9.82 6.93
C ASN A 136 7.30 10.33 6.99
N VAL A 137 6.64 10.53 5.85
CA VAL A 137 5.21 10.90 5.80
C VAL A 137 4.36 9.74 6.31
N HIS A 138 3.40 10.06 7.19
CA HIS A 138 2.42 9.09 7.66
C HIS A 138 1.22 9.00 6.71
N TRP A 139 1.24 8.04 5.79
CA TRP A 139 0.18 7.84 4.79
C TRP A 139 -1.06 7.12 5.33
N GLY A 140 -0.96 6.52 6.53
CA GLY A 140 -1.96 5.58 7.04
C GLY A 140 -1.83 4.18 6.43
N ARG A 141 -2.63 3.22 6.93
CA ARG A 141 -2.60 1.82 6.44
C ARG A 141 -3.37 1.62 5.15
N VAL A 142 -4.42 2.39 4.96
CA VAL A 142 -5.34 2.32 3.82
C VAL A 142 -5.76 3.74 3.43
N LEU A 143 -6.03 3.96 2.15
CA LEU A 143 -6.57 5.24 1.67
C LEU A 143 -8.04 5.40 2.11
N ARG A 144 -8.51 6.65 2.18
CA ARG A 144 -9.90 6.97 2.47
C ARG A 144 -10.87 6.29 1.50
N GLN A 145 -10.58 6.31 0.21
CA GLN A 145 -11.39 5.68 -0.83
C GLN A 145 -11.44 4.14 -0.67
N GLU A 146 -10.30 3.50 -0.36
CA GLU A 146 -10.24 2.05 -0.10
C GLU A 146 -11.13 1.68 1.08
N ARG A 147 -11.09 2.45 2.17
CA ARG A 147 -11.95 2.26 3.34
C ARG A 147 -13.43 2.43 3.01
N LEU A 148 -13.80 3.45 2.23
CA LEU A 148 -15.17 3.68 1.80
C LEU A 148 -15.65 2.56 0.85
N ALA A 149 -14.79 2.04 -0.02
CA ALA A 149 -15.10 0.93 -0.91
C ALA A 149 -15.50 -0.36 -0.18
N LEU A 150 -15.02 -0.56 1.07
CA LEU A 150 -15.43 -1.71 1.88
C LEU A 150 -16.90 -1.65 2.28
N GLN A 151 -17.48 -0.46 2.41
CA GLN A 151 -18.87 -0.23 2.79
C GLN A 151 -19.79 -0.07 1.58
N ALA A 152 -19.25 0.34 0.43
CA ALA A 152 -19.97 0.57 -0.80
C ALA A 152 -20.27 -0.74 -1.57
N ARG A 153 -21.26 -0.70 -2.47
CA ARG A 153 -21.67 -1.84 -3.31
C ARG A 153 -21.80 -1.42 -4.79
N GLY A 154 -21.76 -2.40 -5.67
CA GLY A 154 -22.06 -2.20 -7.09
C GLY A 154 -21.13 -1.18 -7.78
N ALA A 155 -21.72 -0.21 -8.47
CA ALA A 155 -21.01 0.81 -9.24
C ALA A 155 -20.15 1.76 -8.37
N GLU A 156 -20.68 2.17 -7.22
CA GLU A 156 -19.99 3.03 -6.26
C GLU A 156 -18.69 2.38 -5.76
N ARG A 157 -18.73 1.11 -5.40
CA ARG A 157 -17.52 0.36 -4.99
C ARG A 157 -16.48 0.31 -6.09
N ARG A 158 -16.90 0.13 -7.35
CA ARG A 158 -15.98 0.12 -8.49
C ARG A 158 -15.30 1.48 -8.65
N GLN A 159 -16.08 2.56 -8.62
CA GLN A 159 -15.57 3.92 -8.70
C GLN A 159 -14.54 4.20 -7.59
N LEU A 160 -14.83 3.85 -6.34
CA LEU A 160 -13.92 4.05 -5.21
C LEU A 160 -12.62 3.24 -5.35
N ASN A 161 -12.70 2.03 -5.93
CA ASN A 161 -11.50 1.24 -6.26
C ASN A 161 -10.70 1.87 -7.41
N ASP A 162 -11.36 2.47 -8.42
CA ASP A 162 -10.72 3.19 -9.51
C ASP A 162 -9.96 4.42 -8.99
N GLU A 163 -10.61 5.21 -8.11
CA GLU A 163 -9.99 6.36 -7.45
C GLU A 163 -8.80 5.93 -6.58
N SER A 164 -8.94 4.82 -5.83
CA SER A 164 -7.84 4.27 -5.02
C SER A 164 -6.65 3.85 -5.87
N GLU A 165 -6.89 3.17 -7.01
CA GLU A 165 -5.83 2.79 -7.95
C GLU A 165 -5.11 4.03 -8.49
N GLU A 166 -5.84 5.07 -8.88
CA GLU A 166 -5.26 6.32 -9.38
C GLU A 166 -4.36 6.97 -8.33
N VAL A 167 -4.82 7.07 -7.08
CA VAL A 167 -4.04 7.65 -5.98
C VAL A 167 -2.78 6.83 -5.73
N TYR A 168 -2.87 5.50 -5.60
CA TYR A 168 -1.70 4.65 -5.37
C TYR A 168 -0.70 4.74 -6.53
N ARG A 169 -1.17 4.81 -7.77
CA ARG A 169 -0.31 5.02 -8.95
C ARG A 169 0.43 6.36 -8.90
N ASN A 170 -0.25 7.43 -8.50
CA ASN A 170 0.35 8.75 -8.35
C ASN A 170 1.41 8.77 -7.25
N LEU A 171 1.10 8.19 -6.08
CA LEU A 171 2.04 8.05 -4.96
C LEU A 171 3.26 7.20 -5.34
N CYS A 172 3.04 6.05 -6.00
CA CYS A 172 4.11 5.19 -6.47
C CYS A 172 5.09 5.96 -7.38
N LYS A 173 4.58 6.62 -8.42
CA LYS A 173 5.41 7.42 -9.35
C LYS A 173 6.15 8.57 -8.66
N THR A 174 5.48 9.22 -7.71
CA THR A 174 6.08 10.34 -6.96
C THR A 174 7.23 9.83 -6.09
N CYS A 175 7.03 8.75 -5.35
CA CYS A 175 8.05 8.16 -4.49
C CYS A 175 9.21 7.58 -5.31
N GLU A 176 8.95 6.89 -6.42
CA GLU A 176 10.01 6.41 -7.34
C GLU A 176 10.87 7.57 -7.86
N GLY A 177 10.22 8.65 -8.31
CA GLY A 177 10.91 9.84 -8.83
C GLY A 177 11.77 10.58 -7.80
N GLN A 178 11.55 10.33 -6.52
CA GLN A 178 12.30 10.94 -5.41
C GLN A 178 13.26 9.97 -4.70
N GLY A 179 13.32 8.70 -5.15
CA GLY A 179 14.18 7.68 -4.56
C GLY A 179 13.63 6.99 -3.31
N TYR A 180 12.37 7.20 -2.95
CA TYR A 180 11.68 6.47 -1.87
C TYR A 180 11.16 5.13 -2.39
N PHE A 181 12.07 4.22 -2.70
CA PHE A 181 11.74 2.98 -3.41
C PHE A 181 10.98 1.96 -2.57
N GLU A 182 11.13 1.99 -1.25
CA GLU A 182 10.42 1.07 -0.37
C GLU A 182 8.93 1.43 -0.32
N GLU A 183 8.62 2.70 -0.09
CA GLU A 183 7.26 3.24 -0.11
C GLU A 183 6.62 3.07 -1.50
N ALA A 184 7.38 3.34 -2.56
CA ALA A 184 6.91 3.14 -3.93
C ALA A 184 6.52 1.69 -4.20
N GLY A 185 7.30 0.71 -3.70
CA GLY A 185 6.98 -0.72 -3.80
C GLY A 185 5.69 -1.09 -3.08
N GLU A 186 5.45 -0.55 -1.88
CA GLU A 186 4.20 -0.77 -1.15
C GLU A 186 3.00 -0.13 -1.88
N PHE A 187 3.16 1.07 -2.45
CA PHE A 187 2.10 1.70 -3.24
C PHE A 187 1.83 0.96 -4.55
N PHE A 188 2.87 0.45 -5.22
CA PHE A 188 2.69 -0.40 -6.41
C PHE A 188 1.92 -1.68 -6.08
N PHE A 189 2.26 -2.34 -4.97
CA PHE A 189 1.54 -3.51 -4.52
C PHE A 189 0.04 -3.20 -4.28
N LYS A 190 -0.26 -2.09 -3.61
CA LYS A 190 -1.62 -1.63 -3.37
C LYS A 190 -2.36 -1.24 -4.66
N GLU A 191 -1.69 -0.54 -5.59
CA GLU A 191 -2.24 -0.23 -6.92
C GLU A 191 -2.72 -1.51 -7.62
N MET A 192 -1.88 -2.54 -7.64
CA MET A 192 -2.21 -3.82 -8.30
C MET A 192 -3.35 -4.56 -7.60
N GLN A 193 -3.46 -4.45 -6.27
CA GLN A 193 -4.61 -4.99 -5.54
C GLN A 193 -5.92 -4.28 -5.95
N MET A 194 -5.91 -2.94 -6.02
CA MET A 194 -7.10 -2.18 -6.45
C MET A 194 -7.47 -2.52 -7.89
N ARG A 195 -6.49 -2.64 -8.79
CA ARG A 195 -6.69 -3.08 -10.18
C ARG A 195 -7.36 -4.46 -10.25
N ARG A 196 -6.93 -5.42 -9.45
CA ARG A 196 -7.57 -6.75 -9.36
C ARG A 196 -9.03 -6.66 -8.91
N LEU A 197 -9.36 -5.77 -7.98
CA LEU A 197 -10.73 -5.63 -7.45
C LEU A 197 -11.72 -5.02 -8.45
N LYS A 198 -11.27 -4.45 -9.57
CA LYS A 198 -12.13 -3.99 -10.67
C LYS A 198 -12.77 -5.13 -11.44
N PHE A 199 -12.07 -6.26 -11.55
CA PHE A 199 -12.60 -7.42 -12.28
C PHE A 199 -13.72 -8.07 -11.49
N PRO A 200 -14.83 -8.45 -12.16
CA PRO A 200 -15.92 -9.19 -11.53
C PRO A 200 -15.43 -10.55 -11.02
N LEU A 201 -16.19 -11.15 -10.11
CA LEU A 201 -15.84 -12.43 -9.49
C LEU A 201 -15.71 -13.59 -10.51
N ASN A 202 -16.43 -13.52 -11.62
CA ASN A 202 -16.44 -14.55 -12.65
C ASN A 202 -15.36 -14.33 -13.73
N ASP A 203 -14.57 -13.28 -13.66
CA ASP A 203 -13.54 -12.99 -14.64
C ASP A 203 -12.24 -13.74 -14.28
N TRP A 204 -11.71 -14.51 -15.25
CA TRP A 204 -10.46 -15.25 -15.07
C TRP A 204 -9.27 -14.34 -14.78
N HIS A 205 -9.26 -13.10 -15.28
CA HIS A 205 -8.22 -12.12 -14.99
C HIS A 205 -8.08 -11.86 -13.49
N ARG A 206 -9.19 -11.86 -12.74
CA ARG A 206 -9.17 -11.69 -11.29
C ARG A 206 -8.38 -12.79 -10.59
N TYR A 207 -8.56 -14.05 -11.03
CA TYR A 207 -7.85 -15.20 -10.48
C TYR A 207 -6.38 -15.20 -10.89
N PHE A 208 -6.08 -14.79 -12.12
CA PHE A 208 -4.72 -14.66 -12.61
C PHE A 208 -3.93 -13.61 -11.79
N PHE A 209 -4.50 -12.42 -11.56
CA PHE A 209 -3.90 -11.42 -10.69
C PHE A 209 -3.75 -11.90 -9.25
N TYR A 210 -4.70 -12.68 -8.73
CA TYR A 210 -4.60 -13.26 -7.39
C TYR A 210 -3.45 -14.28 -7.27
N ILE A 211 -3.25 -15.11 -8.28
CA ILE A 211 -2.12 -16.05 -8.34
C ILE A 211 -0.79 -15.27 -8.34
N ILE A 212 -0.66 -14.22 -9.14
CA ILE A 212 0.56 -13.39 -9.16
C ILE A 212 0.79 -12.72 -7.79
N GLU A 213 -0.27 -12.25 -7.15
CA GLU A 213 -0.18 -11.67 -5.80
C GLU A 213 0.31 -12.69 -4.78
N LEU A 214 -0.25 -13.91 -4.82
CA LEU A 214 0.12 -14.98 -3.89
C LEU A 214 1.59 -15.41 -4.11
N PHE A 215 1.97 -15.57 -5.36
CA PHE A 215 3.27 -16.11 -5.77
C PHE A 215 4.43 -15.14 -5.53
N SER A 216 4.29 -13.86 -5.90
CA SER A 216 5.40 -12.89 -5.88
C SER A 216 5.06 -11.55 -5.25
N GLY A 217 3.79 -11.33 -4.86
CA GLY A 217 3.34 -10.00 -4.44
C GLY A 217 3.56 -8.95 -5.52
N TYR A 218 3.24 -9.29 -6.78
CA TYR A 218 3.48 -8.46 -7.97
C TYR A 218 4.95 -8.08 -8.18
N GLY A 219 5.87 -8.91 -7.71
CA GLY A 219 7.32 -8.66 -7.83
C GLY A 219 7.90 -7.71 -6.78
N GLU A 220 7.16 -7.40 -5.72
CA GLU A 220 7.65 -6.55 -4.63
C GLU A 220 8.03 -7.33 -3.37
N ARG A 221 7.68 -8.63 -3.28
CA ARG A 221 7.87 -9.43 -2.05
C ARG A 221 8.66 -10.72 -2.31
N PRO A 222 10.01 -10.68 -2.31
CA PRO A 222 10.86 -11.85 -2.64
C PRO A 222 10.64 -13.02 -1.68
N LEU A 223 10.33 -12.77 -0.40
CA LEU A 223 10.04 -13.83 0.56
C LEU A 223 8.83 -14.70 0.16
N ARG A 224 7.84 -14.14 -0.56
CA ARG A 224 6.71 -14.92 -1.06
C ARG A 224 7.14 -15.95 -2.10
N VAL A 225 8.10 -15.59 -2.97
CA VAL A 225 8.63 -16.53 -3.98
C VAL A 225 9.34 -17.69 -3.29
N ILE A 226 10.14 -17.41 -2.24
CA ILE A 226 10.80 -18.46 -1.43
C ILE A 226 9.76 -19.37 -0.77
N MET A 227 8.77 -18.79 -0.10
CA MET A 227 7.71 -19.57 0.58
C MET A 227 6.92 -20.43 -0.40
N PHE A 228 6.61 -19.88 -1.59
CA PHE A 228 5.96 -20.64 -2.65
C PHE A 228 6.84 -21.79 -3.16
N SER A 229 8.13 -21.54 -3.39
CA SER A 229 9.08 -22.57 -3.81
C SER A 229 9.16 -23.71 -2.79
N LEU A 230 9.24 -23.41 -1.50
CA LEU A 230 9.22 -24.41 -0.44
C LEU A 230 7.90 -25.19 -0.42
N LEU A 231 6.77 -24.51 -0.61
CA LEU A 231 5.45 -25.17 -0.67
C LEU A 231 5.38 -26.13 -1.85
N VAL A 232 5.89 -25.76 -3.03
CA VAL A 232 5.96 -26.65 -4.20
C VAL A 232 6.84 -27.85 -3.91
N VAL A 233 8.06 -27.65 -3.38
CA VAL A 233 9.00 -28.74 -3.07
C VAL A 233 8.39 -29.73 -2.07
N PHE A 234 7.86 -29.28 -0.95
CA PHE A 234 7.27 -30.18 0.05
C PHE A 234 5.98 -30.83 -0.45
N GLY A 235 5.17 -30.10 -1.23
CA GLY A 235 3.96 -30.64 -1.85
C GLY A 235 4.26 -31.72 -2.87
N CYS A 236 5.23 -31.48 -3.76
CA CYS A 236 5.67 -32.50 -4.74
C CYS A 236 6.33 -33.71 -4.06
N ALA A 237 7.15 -33.48 -3.03
CA ALA A 237 7.75 -34.56 -2.24
C ALA A 237 6.68 -35.51 -1.67
N LEU A 238 5.61 -34.95 -1.10
CA LEU A 238 4.49 -35.71 -0.59
C LEU A 238 3.78 -36.49 -1.73
N LEU A 239 3.58 -35.86 -2.89
CA LEU A 239 2.98 -36.53 -4.04
C LEU A 239 3.88 -37.66 -4.59
N TYR A 240 5.20 -37.48 -4.62
CA TYR A 240 6.13 -38.53 -5.00
C TYR A 240 6.07 -39.75 -4.08
N TYR A 241 5.90 -39.52 -2.78
CA TYR A 241 5.71 -40.60 -1.81
C TYR A 241 4.48 -41.49 -2.13
N PHE A 242 3.42 -40.89 -2.69
CA PHE A 242 2.23 -41.67 -3.13
C PHE A 242 2.37 -42.25 -4.54
N LEU A 243 2.97 -41.49 -5.47
CA LEU A 243 3.10 -41.92 -6.88
C LEU A 243 4.22 -42.93 -7.12
N GLY A 244 5.28 -42.88 -6.33
CA GLY A 244 6.45 -43.75 -6.39
C GLY A 244 7.62 -43.13 -7.16
N ILE A 245 8.80 -43.28 -6.56
CA ILE A 245 10.12 -42.97 -7.13
C ILE A 245 11.04 -44.17 -6.92
N GLN A 246 12.09 -44.31 -7.71
CA GLN A 246 13.01 -45.41 -7.66
C GLN A 246 14.43 -44.92 -7.40
N ASP A 247 15.07 -45.46 -6.35
CA ASP A 247 16.47 -45.29 -6.01
C ASP A 247 17.21 -46.63 -6.32
N GLY A 248 17.92 -46.70 -7.43
CA GLY A 248 18.55 -47.92 -7.92
C GLY A 248 17.52 -49.04 -8.05
N SER A 249 17.62 -50.07 -7.19
CA SER A 249 16.68 -51.19 -7.13
C SER A 249 15.54 -51.02 -6.12
N ARG A 250 15.59 -49.97 -5.27
CA ARG A 250 14.61 -49.72 -4.21
C ARG A 250 13.45 -48.87 -4.72
N LEU A 251 12.24 -49.40 -4.60
CA LEU A 251 11.02 -48.64 -4.84
C LEU A 251 10.64 -47.86 -3.56
N ILE A 252 10.51 -46.53 -3.65
CA ILE A 252 10.05 -45.66 -2.59
C ILE A 252 8.62 -45.27 -2.95
N GLN A 253 7.67 -45.85 -2.25
CA GLN A 253 6.24 -45.58 -2.42
C GLN A 253 5.49 -45.94 -1.14
N TYR A 254 4.42 -45.23 -0.86
CA TYR A 254 3.56 -45.51 0.28
C TYR A 254 3.10 -46.98 0.29
N GLN A 255 3.30 -47.68 1.40
CA GLN A 255 2.81 -49.03 1.66
C GLN A 255 2.22 -49.10 3.08
N GLU A 256 1.13 -49.82 3.24
CA GLU A 256 0.55 -50.02 4.58
C GLU A 256 1.45 -50.88 5.44
N GLY A 257 1.62 -50.50 6.72
CA GLY A 257 2.39 -51.30 7.69
C GLY A 257 3.88 -50.95 7.76
N LEU A 258 4.37 -49.92 7.09
CA LEU A 258 5.76 -49.48 7.22
C LEU A 258 6.08 -48.98 8.63
N ALA A 259 7.28 -49.25 9.11
CA ALA A 259 7.78 -48.72 10.37
C ALA A 259 7.91 -47.18 10.29
N PRO A 260 7.62 -46.44 11.37
CA PRO A 260 7.73 -44.97 11.36
C PRO A 260 9.11 -44.43 10.92
N SER A 261 10.18 -45.15 11.30
CA SER A 261 11.55 -44.79 10.88
C SER A 261 11.75 -44.91 9.36
N GLN A 262 11.09 -45.83 8.72
CA GLN A 262 11.17 -46.05 7.26
C GLN A 262 10.35 -45.00 6.52
N ILE A 263 9.17 -44.65 7.02
CA ILE A 263 8.37 -43.52 6.49
C ILE A 263 9.16 -42.23 6.45
N VAL A 264 9.86 -41.90 7.57
CA VAL A 264 10.70 -40.71 7.66
C VAL A 264 11.87 -40.75 6.66
N ALA A 265 12.51 -41.93 6.48
CA ALA A 265 13.58 -42.08 5.52
C ALA A 265 13.06 -41.90 4.07
N ASP A 266 11.93 -42.52 3.73
CA ASP A 266 11.31 -42.42 2.42
C ASP A 266 10.85 -40.98 2.11
N LEU A 267 10.27 -40.29 3.07
CA LEU A 267 9.91 -38.88 2.91
C LEU A 267 11.14 -37.98 2.72
N ARG A 268 12.25 -38.24 3.44
CA ARG A 268 13.50 -37.52 3.24
C ARG A 268 14.03 -37.69 1.80
N ASP A 269 14.00 -38.91 1.28
CA ASP A 269 14.48 -39.23 -0.06
C ASP A 269 13.53 -38.57 -1.12
N CYS A 270 12.22 -38.53 -0.87
CA CYS A 270 11.26 -37.78 -1.69
C CYS A 270 11.52 -36.27 -1.67
N VAL A 271 11.85 -35.68 -0.52
CA VAL A 271 12.21 -34.26 -0.41
C VAL A 271 13.49 -33.96 -1.17
N TYR A 272 14.51 -34.81 -1.00
CA TYR A 272 15.75 -34.71 -1.77
C TYR A 272 15.48 -34.73 -3.27
N TYR A 273 14.70 -35.71 -3.76
CA TYR A 273 14.35 -35.84 -5.17
C TYR A 273 13.60 -34.57 -5.68
N SER A 274 12.64 -34.10 -4.93
CA SER A 274 11.89 -32.89 -5.28
C SER A 274 12.81 -31.64 -5.34
N VAL A 275 13.73 -31.44 -4.38
CA VAL A 275 14.71 -30.35 -4.45
C VAL A 275 15.58 -30.44 -5.69
N VAL A 276 16.09 -31.64 -6.03
CA VAL A 276 16.94 -31.86 -7.20
C VAL A 276 16.18 -31.62 -8.50
N THR A 277 14.89 -31.99 -8.55
CA THR A 277 14.00 -31.76 -9.69
C THR A 277 13.64 -30.31 -9.83
N PHE A 278 13.22 -29.65 -8.73
CA PHE A 278 12.84 -28.23 -8.70
C PHE A 278 14.01 -27.32 -9.11
N THR A 279 15.22 -27.63 -8.65
CA THR A 279 16.43 -26.87 -9.00
C THR A 279 17.00 -27.25 -10.37
N THR A 280 16.39 -28.21 -11.07
CA THR A 280 16.81 -28.72 -12.39
C THR A 280 18.24 -29.27 -12.39
N LEU A 281 18.76 -29.72 -11.24
CA LEU A 281 20.09 -30.37 -11.13
C LEU A 281 20.11 -31.75 -11.77
N GLY A 282 19.08 -32.57 -11.47
CA GLY A 282 18.85 -33.89 -12.13
C GLY A 282 20.04 -34.87 -12.04
N TYR A 283 20.54 -35.17 -10.84
CA TYR A 283 21.68 -36.10 -10.66
C TYR A 283 21.41 -37.48 -11.25
N GLY A 284 20.15 -37.90 -11.37
CA GLY A 284 19.79 -39.17 -11.98
C GLY A 284 19.94 -40.42 -11.07
N ASP A 285 20.27 -40.22 -9.81
CA ASP A 285 20.35 -41.24 -8.77
C ASP A 285 18.96 -41.76 -8.37
N ILE A 286 17.98 -40.88 -8.29
CA ILE A 286 16.56 -41.21 -8.09
C ILE A 286 15.78 -40.85 -9.35
N VAL A 287 14.91 -41.77 -9.81
CA VAL A 287 14.10 -41.58 -11.02
C VAL A 287 12.61 -41.74 -10.75
N PRO A 288 11.76 -40.94 -11.41
CA PRO A 288 10.32 -41.00 -11.20
C PRO A 288 9.71 -42.21 -12.00
N ILE A 289 8.67 -42.81 -11.45
CA ILE A 289 7.99 -43.97 -12.07
C ILE A 289 6.57 -43.57 -12.47
N GLY A 290 6.08 -44.11 -13.56
CA GLY A 290 4.69 -43.94 -13.98
C GLY A 290 4.28 -42.46 -14.06
N ASN A 291 3.22 -42.11 -13.35
CA ASN A 291 2.67 -40.74 -13.32
C ASN A 291 3.56 -39.73 -12.61
N ALA A 292 4.51 -40.16 -11.77
CA ALA A 292 5.49 -39.28 -11.15
C ALA A 292 6.38 -38.57 -12.20
N ARG A 293 6.54 -39.11 -13.40
CA ARG A 293 7.26 -38.48 -14.51
C ARG A 293 6.60 -37.21 -14.99
N ILE A 294 5.27 -37.19 -15.05
CA ILE A 294 4.50 -36.00 -15.45
C ILE A 294 4.65 -34.91 -14.37
N LEU A 295 4.52 -35.33 -13.09
CA LEU A 295 4.70 -34.41 -11.96
C LEU A 295 6.11 -33.81 -11.98
N ALA A 296 7.15 -34.61 -12.19
CA ALA A 296 8.55 -34.16 -12.25
C ALA A 296 8.78 -33.13 -13.37
N SER A 297 8.17 -33.37 -14.55
CA SER A 297 8.28 -32.41 -15.66
C SER A 297 7.62 -31.07 -15.35
N ILE A 298 6.46 -31.07 -14.69
CA ILE A 298 5.75 -29.86 -14.25
C ILE A 298 6.56 -29.15 -13.16
N GLU A 299 7.06 -29.88 -12.17
CA GLU A 299 7.86 -29.34 -11.08
C GLU A 299 9.14 -28.68 -11.61
N ALA A 300 9.88 -29.33 -12.51
CA ALA A 300 11.09 -28.76 -13.11
C ALA A 300 10.81 -27.47 -13.89
N PHE A 301 9.68 -27.41 -14.62
CA PHE A 301 9.25 -26.19 -15.31
C PHE A 301 8.92 -25.06 -14.32
N VAL A 302 8.12 -25.34 -13.28
CA VAL A 302 7.77 -24.39 -12.23
C VAL A 302 9.02 -23.94 -11.47
N GLY A 303 9.96 -24.86 -11.19
CA GLY A 303 11.20 -24.57 -10.50
C GLY A 303 12.09 -23.60 -11.26
N SER A 304 12.34 -23.87 -12.55
CA SER A 304 13.16 -22.97 -13.38
C SER A 304 12.57 -21.57 -13.48
N PHE A 305 11.25 -21.46 -13.66
CA PHE A 305 10.54 -20.19 -13.68
C PHE A 305 10.62 -19.46 -12.33
N SER A 306 10.45 -20.17 -11.22
CA SER A 306 10.50 -19.61 -9.86
C SER A 306 11.87 -19.07 -9.51
N ILE A 307 12.95 -19.78 -9.88
CA ILE A 307 14.34 -19.34 -9.65
C ILE A 307 14.62 -18.09 -10.47
N ALA A 308 14.26 -18.05 -11.75
CA ALA A 308 14.43 -16.87 -12.59
C ALA A 308 13.69 -15.67 -12.04
N LEU A 309 12.42 -15.84 -11.62
CA LEU A 309 11.64 -14.77 -11.03
C LEU A 309 12.21 -14.28 -9.69
N PHE A 310 12.69 -15.22 -8.84
CA PHE A 310 13.34 -14.85 -7.58
C PHE A 310 14.55 -13.93 -7.82
N VAL A 311 15.41 -14.27 -8.78
CA VAL A 311 16.58 -13.44 -9.13
C VAL A 311 16.14 -12.04 -9.57
N VAL A 312 15.14 -11.94 -10.46
CA VAL A 312 14.63 -10.65 -10.94
C VAL A 312 14.07 -9.81 -9.80
N VAL A 313 13.22 -10.40 -8.94
CA VAL A 313 12.58 -9.70 -7.81
C VAL A 313 13.63 -9.27 -6.78
N PHE A 314 14.60 -10.14 -6.50
CA PHE A 314 15.68 -9.88 -5.55
C PHE A 314 16.60 -8.74 -6.04
N VAL A 315 17.05 -8.81 -7.29
CA VAL A 315 17.88 -7.76 -7.91
C VAL A 315 17.13 -6.43 -7.94
N LYS A 316 15.85 -6.43 -8.34
CA LYS A 316 15.01 -5.22 -8.31
C LYS A 316 14.97 -4.59 -6.92
N LYS A 317 14.88 -5.39 -5.85
CA LYS A 317 14.83 -4.87 -4.48
C LYS A 317 16.19 -4.43 -3.93
N MET A 318 17.29 -5.00 -4.42
CA MET A 318 18.64 -4.60 -4.01
C MET A 318 19.20 -3.42 -4.81
N ALA A 319 18.75 -3.24 -6.06
CA ALA A 319 19.21 -2.16 -6.94
C ALA A 319 18.45 -0.83 -6.74
N ARG A 320 17.44 -0.84 -5.89
CA ARG A 320 16.68 0.32 -5.43
C ARG A 320 17.21 0.77 -4.07
#